data_f21f9fa75a01a214f9e4d0e219c2f4bc
#
_entry.id   f21f9fa75a01a214f9e4d0e219c2f4bc
#
_cell.length_a   1.000
_cell.length_b   1.000
_cell.length_c   1.000
_cell.angle_alpha   90.00
_cell.angle_beta   90.00
_cell.angle_gamma   90.00
#
_symmetry.space_group_name_H-M   'P 1'
#
loop_
_entity.id
_entity.type
_entity.pdbx_description
1 polymer ?
#
loop_
_entity_poly.entity_id
_entity_poly.type
_entity_poly.pdbx_seq_one_letter_code
_entity_poly.pdbx_strand_id
1 'polypeptide(L)'
;FTQKMLIRQAEHRDIEAIMSIVRSAQLALSELGIDQWQNGYPSTEVIKQDIDCGVGYVACANDGKVVGYEAVVLTGEEAYTQIEDEKWHTSNNYVVVHRLCVLSDVRRSGIAIKLMRFAEEHALKHGIRDFRIDTHEGNVVMRRMLEKHGFSHCGMIYLESGDPRVAYGVEIL
;
A
#
# COMPACT_ATOMS: atom_id res chain seq x y z
N PHE A 1 -2.08 10.47 24.79
CA PHE A 1 -2.14 11.48 23.73
C PHE A 1 -2.30 10.81 22.37
N THR A 2 -3.52 10.88 21.81
CA THR A 2 -3.77 10.53 20.42
C THR A 2 -3.12 11.60 19.55
N GLN A 3 -2.01 11.28 18.89
CA GLN A 3 -1.50 12.14 17.84
C GLN A 3 -2.56 12.24 16.74
N LYS A 4 -3.07 13.44 16.55
CA LYS A 4 -3.92 13.72 15.40
C LYS A 4 -3.05 13.59 14.15
N MET A 5 -3.41 12.65 13.29
CA MET A 5 -2.74 12.46 12.02
C MET A 5 -3.68 12.92 10.91
N LEU A 6 -3.13 13.69 9.98
CA LEU A 6 -3.86 14.11 8.79
C LEU A 6 -3.40 13.26 7.61
N ILE A 7 -4.35 12.69 6.89
CA ILE A 7 -4.09 12.07 5.60
C ILE A 7 -4.66 12.98 4.52
N ARG A 8 -3.83 13.35 3.57
CA ARG A 8 -4.19 14.24 2.47
C ARG A 8 -3.58 13.78 1.16
N GLN A 9 -4.07 14.29 0.05
CA GLN A 9 -3.46 14.05 -1.25
C GLN A 9 -2.01 14.54 -1.25
N ALA A 10 -1.12 13.73 -1.83
CA ALA A 10 0.28 14.09 -1.99
C ALA A 10 0.44 15.16 -3.07
N GLU A 11 1.38 16.04 -2.87
CA GLU A 11 1.74 17.12 -3.80
C GLU A 11 3.20 16.97 -4.22
N HIS A 12 3.61 17.64 -5.29
CA HIS A 12 4.99 17.58 -5.78
C HIS A 12 6.02 18.00 -4.72
N ARG A 13 5.68 18.92 -3.84
CA ARG A 13 6.53 19.34 -2.71
C ARG A 13 6.81 18.22 -1.71
N ASP A 14 6.00 17.16 -1.72
CA ASP A 14 6.14 16.02 -0.80
C ASP A 14 7.11 14.95 -1.32
N ILE A 15 7.53 15.02 -2.57
CA ILE A 15 8.30 13.95 -3.24
C ILE A 15 9.57 13.61 -2.46
N GLU A 16 10.32 14.61 -2.03
CA GLU A 16 11.58 14.38 -1.30
C GLU A 16 11.34 13.61 0.01
N ALA A 17 10.33 14.02 0.77
CA ALA A 17 9.96 13.34 2.02
C ALA A 17 9.45 11.91 1.75
N ILE A 18 8.63 11.72 0.72
CA ILE A 18 8.15 10.40 0.32
C ILE A 18 9.32 9.49 -0.06
N MET A 19 10.26 9.97 -0.86
CA MET A 19 11.41 9.17 -1.29
C MET A 19 12.34 8.82 -0.12
N SER A 20 12.43 9.67 0.90
CA SER A 20 13.13 9.34 2.13
C SER A 20 12.48 8.15 2.86
N ILE A 21 11.16 8.13 2.93
CA ILE A 21 10.40 7.00 3.51
C ILE A 21 10.60 5.74 2.67
N VAL A 22 10.53 5.87 1.35
CA VAL A 22 10.74 4.75 0.41
C VAL A 22 12.12 4.12 0.62
N ARG A 23 13.16 4.94 0.72
CA ARG A 23 14.53 4.43 0.95
C ARG A 23 14.64 3.69 2.30
N SER A 24 14.01 4.21 3.34
CA SER A 24 13.93 3.57 4.65
C SER A 24 13.25 2.19 4.55
N ALA A 25 12.15 2.10 3.81
CA ALA A 25 11.42 0.86 3.60
C ALA A 25 12.23 -0.14 2.75
N GLN A 26 12.92 0.32 1.72
CA GLN A 26 13.80 -0.52 0.91
C GLN A 26 14.93 -1.14 1.76
N LEU A 27 15.53 -0.36 2.64
CA LEU A 27 16.56 -0.85 3.55
C LEU A 27 16.00 -1.91 4.51
N ALA A 28 14.84 -1.67 5.07
CA ALA A 28 14.18 -2.61 5.99
C ALA A 28 13.87 -3.95 5.31
N LEU A 29 13.38 -3.93 4.07
CA LEU A 29 13.14 -5.14 3.28
C LEU A 29 14.44 -5.88 2.98
N SER A 30 15.51 -5.15 2.63
CA SER A 30 16.84 -5.73 2.40
C SER A 30 17.37 -6.45 3.64
N GLU A 31 17.22 -5.85 4.81
CA GLU A 31 17.63 -6.45 6.09
C GLU A 31 16.88 -7.75 6.41
N LEU A 32 15.65 -7.89 5.90
CA LEU A 32 14.87 -9.13 6.01
C LEU A 32 15.24 -10.16 4.93
N GLY A 33 16.16 -9.84 4.03
CA GLY A 33 16.55 -10.71 2.93
C GLY A 33 15.52 -10.79 1.81
N ILE A 34 14.63 -9.80 1.72
CA ILE A 34 13.55 -9.76 0.73
C ILE A 34 14.00 -8.91 -0.46
N ASP A 35 13.80 -9.41 -1.68
CA ASP A 35 14.18 -8.71 -2.90
C ASP A 35 13.14 -7.69 -3.39
N GLN A 36 12.01 -7.56 -2.71
CA GLN A 36 10.98 -6.56 -3.00
C GLN A 36 11.57 -5.15 -2.85
N TRP A 37 11.32 -4.29 -3.84
CA TRP A 37 11.77 -2.89 -3.86
C TRP A 37 13.29 -2.69 -3.91
N GLN A 38 14.06 -3.67 -4.36
CA GLN A 38 15.52 -3.59 -4.34
C GLN A 38 16.14 -3.08 -5.65
N ASN A 39 15.37 -2.98 -6.73
CA ASN A 39 15.84 -2.54 -8.05
C ASN A 39 15.53 -1.07 -8.35
N GLY A 40 15.63 -0.19 -7.33
CA GLY A 40 15.32 1.23 -7.49
C GLY A 40 13.83 1.54 -7.59
N TYR A 41 12.97 0.57 -7.30
CA TYR A 41 11.52 0.75 -7.26
C TYR A 41 11.04 0.85 -5.81
N PRO A 42 10.07 1.71 -5.50
CA PRO A 42 9.50 2.73 -6.39
C PRO A 42 10.46 3.90 -6.59
N SER A 43 10.54 4.38 -7.83
CA SER A 43 11.37 5.52 -8.20
C SER A 43 10.66 6.86 -7.96
N THR A 44 11.41 7.95 -8.06
CA THR A 44 10.84 9.30 -8.03
C THR A 44 9.79 9.48 -9.12
N GLU A 45 10.02 8.95 -10.31
CA GLU A 45 9.09 9.03 -11.44
C GLU A 45 7.76 8.32 -11.15
N VAL A 46 7.80 7.16 -10.51
CA VAL A 46 6.60 6.41 -10.11
C VAL A 46 5.77 7.23 -9.11
N ILE A 47 6.42 7.80 -8.10
CA ILE A 47 5.74 8.64 -7.11
C ILE A 47 5.15 9.89 -7.77
N LYS A 48 5.92 10.53 -8.64
CA LYS A 48 5.44 11.69 -9.40
C LYS A 48 4.19 11.35 -10.23
N GLN A 49 4.20 10.20 -10.87
CA GLN A 49 3.05 9.72 -11.65
C GLN A 49 1.83 9.49 -10.76
N ASP A 50 2.00 8.89 -9.59
CA ASP A 50 0.92 8.72 -8.61
C ASP A 50 0.30 10.08 -8.24
N ILE A 51 1.14 11.08 -8.00
CA ILE A 51 0.70 12.43 -7.65
C ILE A 51 -0.06 13.07 -8.82
N ASP A 52 0.50 13.00 -10.01
CA ASP A 52 -0.12 13.58 -11.22
C ASP A 52 -1.46 12.89 -11.56
N CYS A 53 -1.60 11.61 -11.25
CA CYS A 53 -2.86 10.88 -11.42
C CYS A 53 -3.84 11.07 -10.26
N GLY A 54 -3.47 11.78 -9.21
CA GLY A 54 -4.32 12.04 -8.06
C GLY A 54 -4.53 10.85 -7.13
N VAL A 55 -3.69 9.82 -7.20
CA VAL A 55 -3.83 8.59 -6.40
C VAL A 55 -2.86 8.51 -5.22
N GLY A 56 -1.88 9.41 -5.14
CA GLY A 56 -0.91 9.46 -4.03
C GLY A 56 -1.46 10.19 -2.82
N TYR A 57 -1.28 9.61 -1.63
CA TYR A 57 -1.70 10.18 -0.35
C TYR A 57 -0.57 10.08 0.67
N VAL A 58 -0.46 11.10 1.50
CA VAL A 58 0.53 11.16 2.59
C VAL A 58 -0.17 11.22 3.94
N ALA A 59 0.42 10.56 4.91
CA ALA A 59 0.08 10.71 6.32
C ALA A 59 1.05 11.72 6.93
N CYS A 60 0.52 12.74 7.59
CA CYS A 60 1.28 13.81 8.21
C CYS A 60 1.08 13.80 9.73
N ALA A 61 2.17 13.95 10.47
CA ALA A 61 2.12 14.16 11.91
C ALA A 61 1.61 15.59 12.23
N ASN A 62 1.37 15.88 13.52
CA ASN A 62 0.83 17.17 13.98
C ASN A 62 1.67 18.39 13.53
N ASP A 63 2.97 18.22 13.41
CA ASP A 63 3.90 19.27 12.96
C ASP A 63 3.96 19.42 11.43
N GLY A 64 3.16 18.63 10.70
CA GLY A 64 3.14 18.62 9.24
C GLY A 64 4.17 17.70 8.59
N LYS A 65 4.99 17.02 9.38
CA LYS A 65 6.00 16.08 8.84
C LYS A 65 5.31 14.90 8.16
N VAL A 66 5.70 14.59 6.93
CA VAL A 66 5.24 13.40 6.20
C VAL A 66 5.87 12.16 6.82
N VAL A 67 5.02 11.24 7.27
CA VAL A 67 5.45 10.02 7.99
C VAL A 67 4.98 8.72 7.32
N GLY A 68 4.16 8.81 6.29
CA GLY A 68 3.68 7.65 5.54
C GLY A 68 3.18 8.03 4.16
N TYR A 69 3.08 7.02 3.30
CA TYR A 69 2.63 7.18 1.92
C TYR A 69 1.88 5.95 1.45
N GLU A 70 0.91 6.14 0.58
CA GLU A 70 0.23 5.09 -0.16
C GLU A 70 -0.30 5.63 -1.48
N ALA A 71 -0.46 4.75 -2.46
CA ALA A 71 -1.25 5.02 -3.64
C ALA A 71 -2.57 4.25 -3.53
N VAL A 72 -3.70 4.94 -3.72
CA VAL A 72 -5.04 4.35 -3.63
C VAL A 72 -5.66 4.36 -5.02
N VAL A 73 -5.85 3.18 -5.59
CA VAL A 73 -6.29 3.01 -6.98
C VAL A 73 -7.67 2.35 -7.01
N LEU A 74 -8.60 2.96 -7.72
CA LEU A 74 -10.00 2.48 -7.86
C LEU A 74 -10.29 1.87 -9.24
N THR A 75 -9.32 1.88 -10.14
CA THR A 75 -9.50 1.51 -11.56
C THR A 75 -9.01 0.10 -11.89
N GLY A 76 -8.69 -0.68 -10.88
CA GLY A 76 -8.20 -2.05 -11.04
C GLY A 76 -6.69 -2.14 -11.19
N GLU A 77 -6.20 -3.37 -11.27
CA GLU A 77 -4.79 -3.71 -11.42
C GLU A 77 -4.65 -4.85 -12.40
N GLU A 78 -3.89 -4.65 -13.47
CA GLU A 78 -3.73 -5.66 -14.52
C GLU A 78 -3.19 -6.99 -14.00
N ALA A 79 -2.21 -6.95 -13.09
CA ALA A 79 -1.64 -8.15 -12.49
C ALA A 79 -2.67 -8.99 -11.72
N TYR A 80 -3.78 -8.39 -11.29
CA TYR A 80 -4.82 -9.08 -10.54
C TYR A 80 -5.84 -9.81 -11.45
N THR A 81 -5.77 -9.63 -12.75
CA THR A 81 -6.66 -10.31 -13.70
C THR A 81 -6.33 -11.80 -13.85
N GLN A 82 -5.11 -12.19 -13.48
CA GLN A 82 -4.64 -13.57 -13.53
C GLN A 82 -4.12 -14.00 -12.17
N ILE A 83 -5.00 -14.55 -11.36
CA ILE A 83 -4.66 -15.11 -10.06
C ILE A 83 -4.56 -16.63 -10.18
N GLU A 84 -3.57 -17.21 -9.49
CA GLU A 84 -3.33 -18.66 -9.44
C GLU A 84 -3.51 -19.21 -8.03
N ASP A 85 -3.64 -20.54 -7.93
CA ASP A 85 -3.79 -21.36 -6.72
C ASP A 85 -5.18 -21.25 -6.08
N GLU A 86 -5.70 -20.06 -5.95
CA GLU A 86 -7.04 -19.77 -5.47
C GLU A 86 -7.68 -18.73 -6.39
N LYS A 87 -8.65 -17.99 -5.92
CA LYS A 87 -9.31 -16.93 -6.68
C LYS A 87 -9.79 -15.80 -5.79
N TRP A 88 -10.02 -14.65 -6.39
CA TRP A 88 -10.69 -13.55 -5.71
C TRP A 88 -12.10 -13.96 -5.30
N HIS A 89 -12.56 -13.47 -4.17
CA HIS A 89 -13.86 -13.84 -3.61
C HIS A 89 -15.04 -13.25 -4.38
N THR A 90 -14.81 -12.16 -5.09
CA THR A 90 -15.83 -11.49 -5.92
C THR A 90 -15.26 -11.09 -7.27
N SER A 91 -16.15 -10.77 -8.21
CA SER A 91 -15.80 -10.13 -9.49
C SER A 91 -16.11 -8.63 -9.49
N ASN A 92 -16.45 -8.07 -8.33
CA ASN A 92 -16.81 -6.67 -8.20
C ASN A 92 -15.58 -5.75 -8.38
N ASN A 93 -15.84 -4.48 -8.62
CA ASN A 93 -14.79 -3.47 -8.58
C ASN A 93 -14.16 -3.42 -7.18
N TYR A 94 -12.90 -3.07 -7.11
CA TYR A 94 -12.12 -3.12 -5.88
C TYR A 94 -11.17 -1.94 -5.78
N VAL A 95 -10.83 -1.57 -4.56
CA VAL A 95 -9.74 -0.65 -4.27
C VAL A 95 -8.44 -1.44 -4.11
N VAL A 96 -7.35 -0.87 -4.60
CA VAL A 96 -5.98 -1.40 -4.41
C VAL A 96 -5.14 -0.35 -3.73
N VAL A 97 -4.35 -0.76 -2.76
CA VAL A 97 -3.29 0.07 -2.18
C VAL A 97 -1.96 -0.42 -2.71
N HIS A 98 -1.21 0.50 -3.31
CA HIS A 98 0.15 0.26 -3.78
C HIS A 98 1.14 1.11 -3.00
N ARG A 99 2.36 0.64 -2.91
CA ARG A 99 3.50 1.40 -2.39
C ARG A 99 3.28 1.94 -0.98
N LEU A 100 2.56 1.18 -0.16
CA LEU A 100 2.35 1.51 1.25
C LEU A 100 3.69 1.47 1.99
N CYS A 101 4.06 2.59 2.59
CA CYS A 101 5.27 2.68 3.40
C CYS A 101 5.12 3.71 4.51
N VAL A 102 5.83 3.46 5.61
CA VAL A 102 5.77 4.27 6.82
C VAL A 102 7.21 4.53 7.27
N LEU A 103 7.47 5.74 7.75
CA LEU A 103 8.78 6.11 8.29
C LEU A 103 9.18 5.16 9.42
N SER A 104 10.41 4.67 9.39
CA SER A 104 10.88 3.63 10.32
C SER A 104 10.79 4.04 11.79
N ASP A 105 10.99 5.31 12.10
CA ASP A 105 10.93 5.85 13.47
C ASP A 105 9.54 5.75 14.10
N VAL A 106 8.50 5.68 13.27
CA VAL A 106 7.10 5.68 13.69
C VAL A 106 6.38 4.37 13.35
N ARG A 107 7.13 3.33 12.98
CA ARG A 107 6.57 1.99 12.83
C ARG A 107 5.95 1.54 14.13
N ARG A 108 4.87 0.75 14.04
CA ARG A 108 4.08 0.27 15.19
C ARG A 108 3.21 1.35 15.83
N SER A 109 3.20 2.57 15.31
CA SER A 109 2.29 3.64 15.76
C SER A 109 0.87 3.53 15.19
N GLY A 110 0.62 2.53 14.34
CA GLY A 110 -0.67 2.34 13.69
C GLY A 110 -0.88 3.18 12.43
N ILE A 111 0.17 3.80 11.90
CA ILE A 111 0.06 4.66 10.69
C ILE A 111 -0.35 3.85 9.47
N ALA A 112 0.23 2.67 9.27
CA ALA A 112 -0.14 1.80 8.15
C ALA A 112 -1.62 1.44 8.18
N ILE A 113 -2.15 1.12 9.36
CA ILE A 113 -3.58 0.82 9.55
C ILE A 113 -4.45 2.03 9.23
N LYS A 114 -4.04 3.22 9.66
CA LYS A 114 -4.78 4.46 9.37
C LYS A 114 -4.82 4.76 7.87
N LEU A 115 -3.72 4.53 7.17
CA LEU A 115 -3.66 4.65 5.71
C LEU A 115 -4.59 3.63 5.04
N MET A 116 -4.59 2.38 5.50
CA MET A 116 -5.49 1.35 4.98
C MET A 116 -6.98 1.72 5.22
N ARG A 117 -7.31 2.22 6.39
CA ARG A 117 -8.67 2.68 6.70
C ARG A 117 -9.08 3.86 5.84
N PHE A 118 -8.17 4.77 5.57
CA PHE A 118 -8.42 5.86 4.63
C PHE A 118 -8.79 5.32 3.24
N ALA A 119 -8.06 4.33 2.75
CA ALA A 119 -8.35 3.69 1.47
C ALA A 119 -9.74 3.03 1.47
N GLU A 120 -10.13 2.37 2.55
CA GLU A 120 -11.46 1.78 2.72
C GLU A 120 -12.56 2.85 2.65
N GLU A 121 -12.41 3.92 3.40
CA GLU A 121 -13.38 5.02 3.42
C GLU A 121 -13.50 5.70 2.05
N HIS A 122 -12.36 5.89 1.39
CA HIS A 122 -12.32 6.45 0.05
C HIS A 122 -13.05 5.55 -0.96
N ALA A 123 -12.83 4.25 -0.88
CA ALA A 123 -13.53 3.27 -1.71
C ALA A 123 -15.04 3.29 -1.49
N LEU A 124 -15.46 3.31 -0.23
CA LEU A 124 -16.89 3.34 0.12
C LEU A 124 -17.59 4.58 -0.45
N LYS A 125 -16.94 5.73 -0.44
CA LYS A 125 -17.46 6.97 -1.05
C LYS A 125 -17.69 6.83 -2.55
N HIS A 126 -17.00 5.89 -3.20
CA HIS A 126 -17.13 5.61 -4.64
C HIS A 126 -17.94 4.34 -4.91
N GLY A 127 -18.65 3.82 -3.93
CA GLY A 127 -19.49 2.63 -4.09
C GLY A 127 -18.73 1.32 -4.20
N ILE A 128 -17.45 1.30 -3.82
CA ILE A 128 -16.57 0.13 -3.89
C ILE A 128 -16.49 -0.51 -2.51
N ARG A 129 -16.73 -1.81 -2.43
CA ARG A 129 -16.74 -2.57 -1.18
C ARG A 129 -15.73 -3.70 -1.10
N ASP A 130 -14.94 -3.88 -2.14
CA ASP A 130 -13.88 -4.90 -2.16
C ASP A 130 -12.52 -4.23 -2.12
N PHE A 131 -11.63 -4.79 -1.32
CA PHE A 131 -10.26 -4.30 -1.15
C PHE A 131 -9.30 -5.44 -1.48
N ARG A 132 -8.39 -5.22 -2.42
CA ARG A 132 -7.37 -6.19 -2.82
C ARG A 132 -5.99 -5.59 -2.66
N ILE A 133 -5.06 -6.41 -2.21
CA ILE A 133 -3.67 -5.99 -2.00
C ILE A 133 -2.76 -7.20 -2.18
N ASP A 134 -1.53 -6.95 -2.56
CA ASP A 134 -0.51 -7.98 -2.66
C ASP A 134 0.72 -7.59 -1.87
N THR A 135 1.52 -8.59 -1.51
CA THR A 135 2.81 -8.40 -0.85
C THR A 135 3.75 -9.56 -1.17
N HIS A 136 5.03 -9.35 -0.93
CA HIS A 136 6.03 -10.40 -1.07
C HIS A 136 5.77 -11.50 -0.03
N GLU A 137 5.95 -12.75 -0.43
CA GLU A 137 5.76 -13.92 0.45
C GLU A 137 6.55 -13.83 1.75
N GLY A 138 7.77 -13.30 1.69
CA GLY A 138 8.67 -13.14 2.83
C GLY A 138 8.36 -11.94 3.72
N ASN A 139 7.43 -11.08 3.34
CA ASN A 139 7.06 -9.90 4.14
C ASN A 139 6.08 -10.30 5.25
N VAL A 140 6.61 -10.94 6.28
CA VAL A 140 5.83 -11.51 7.38
C VAL A 140 5.07 -10.43 8.15
N VAL A 141 5.69 -9.27 8.34
CA VAL A 141 5.06 -8.14 9.07
C VAL A 141 3.80 -7.68 8.35
N MET A 142 3.89 -7.47 7.04
CA MET A 142 2.74 -7.05 6.23
C MET A 142 1.66 -8.14 6.20
N ARG A 143 2.05 -9.39 6.00
CA ARG A 143 1.10 -10.51 5.95
C ARG A 143 0.33 -10.65 7.26
N ARG A 144 1.01 -10.55 8.40
CA ARG A 144 0.37 -10.61 9.73
C ARG A 144 -0.60 -9.45 9.93
N MET A 145 -0.20 -8.25 9.50
CA MET A 145 -1.07 -7.08 9.58
C MET A 145 -2.36 -7.29 8.77
N LEU A 146 -2.24 -7.78 7.54
CA LEU A 146 -3.38 -8.04 6.67
C LEU A 146 -4.31 -9.09 7.28
N GLU A 147 -3.79 -10.21 7.73
CA GLU A 147 -4.57 -11.29 8.35
C GLU A 147 -5.28 -10.81 9.63
N LYS A 148 -4.58 -10.04 10.46
CA LYS A 148 -5.14 -9.47 11.69
C LYS A 148 -6.31 -8.54 11.41
N HIS A 149 -6.29 -7.85 10.26
CA HIS A 149 -7.36 -6.91 9.87
C HIS A 149 -8.41 -7.55 8.95
N GLY A 150 -8.49 -8.86 8.93
CA GLY A 150 -9.57 -9.58 8.28
C GLY A 150 -9.35 -9.94 6.82
N PHE A 151 -8.19 -9.61 6.26
CA PHE A 151 -7.87 -9.99 4.88
C PHE A 151 -7.67 -11.51 4.78
N SER A 152 -8.22 -12.09 3.73
CA SER A 152 -8.06 -13.50 3.42
C SER A 152 -7.06 -13.69 2.29
N HIS A 153 -6.28 -14.76 2.38
CA HIS A 153 -5.41 -15.20 1.30
C HIS A 153 -6.27 -15.62 0.09
N CYS A 154 -5.99 -15.05 -1.07
CA CYS A 154 -6.75 -15.30 -2.30
C CYS A 154 -5.95 -16.04 -3.37
N GLY A 155 -4.65 -16.20 -3.20
CA GLY A 155 -3.79 -16.90 -4.15
C GLY A 155 -2.51 -16.17 -4.46
N MET A 156 -1.96 -16.46 -5.64
CA MET A 156 -0.71 -15.85 -6.13
C MET A 156 -0.97 -15.03 -7.38
N ILE A 157 -0.34 -13.89 -7.45
CA ILE A 157 -0.29 -13.08 -8.68
C ILE A 157 1.16 -12.90 -9.10
N TYR A 158 1.36 -12.51 -10.34
CA TYR A 158 2.69 -12.27 -10.88
C TYR A 158 2.75 -10.85 -11.45
N LEU A 159 3.77 -10.11 -11.04
CA LEU A 159 4.04 -8.79 -11.58
C LEU A 159 4.47 -8.89 -13.05
N GLU A 160 4.49 -7.78 -13.76
CA GLU A 160 4.96 -7.72 -15.14
C GLU A 160 6.39 -8.30 -15.30
N SER A 161 7.22 -8.10 -14.28
CA SER A 161 8.58 -8.69 -14.21
C SER A 161 8.59 -10.22 -14.08
N GLY A 162 7.45 -10.84 -13.78
CA GLY A 162 7.34 -12.26 -13.47
C GLY A 162 7.50 -12.58 -11.98
N ASP A 163 7.79 -11.59 -11.14
CA ASP A 163 7.97 -11.80 -9.71
C ASP A 163 6.64 -12.17 -9.04
N PRO A 164 6.64 -13.22 -8.19
CA PRO A 164 5.42 -13.65 -7.50
C PRO A 164 5.07 -12.74 -6.34
N ARG A 165 3.77 -12.58 -6.08
CA ARG A 165 3.24 -11.89 -4.91
C ARG A 165 2.06 -12.65 -4.35
N VAL A 166 1.92 -12.62 -3.03
CA VAL A 166 0.76 -13.21 -2.33
C VAL A 166 -0.38 -12.20 -2.37
N ALA A 167 -1.53 -12.66 -2.83
CA ALA A 167 -2.73 -11.83 -2.99
C ALA A 167 -3.68 -12.00 -1.82
N TYR A 168 -4.18 -10.88 -1.32
CA TYR A 168 -5.14 -10.80 -0.22
C TYR A 168 -6.35 -9.97 -0.62
N GLY A 169 -7.50 -10.32 -0.07
CA GLY A 169 -8.73 -9.57 -0.30
C GLY A 169 -9.61 -9.53 0.93
N VAL A 170 -10.43 -8.50 1.02
CA VAL A 170 -11.44 -8.36 2.08
C VAL A 170 -12.62 -7.56 1.56
N GLU A 171 -13.81 -7.88 2.05
CA GLU A 171 -15.00 -7.06 1.85
C GLU A 171 -15.04 -5.97 2.92
N ILE A 172 -15.25 -4.73 2.49
CA ILE A 172 -15.35 -3.58 3.39
C ILE A 172 -16.79 -3.52 3.93
N LEU A 173 -16.91 -3.60 5.24
CA LEU A 173 -18.21 -3.58 5.93
C LEU A 173 -18.65 -2.18 6.33
#